data_b8581913896c79d9278cb776b9d4c2b8
#
_entry.id   b8581913896c79d9278cb776b9d4c2b8
#
_cell.length_a   1.000
_cell.length_b   1.000
_cell.length_c   1.000
_cell.angle_alpha   90.00
_cell.angle_beta   90.00
_cell.angle_gamma   90.00
#
_symmetry.space_group_name_H-M   'P 1'
#
loop_
_entity.id
_entity.type
_entity.pdbx_description
1 polymer ?
#
loop_
_entity_poly.entity_id
_entity_poly.type
_entity_poly.pdbx_seq_one_letter_code
_entity_poly.pdbx_strand_id
1 'polypeptide(L)'
;MTLRVVNSGTGYEYLLRSVATNDGPTDAPSLSKYYDAKGTPPGQWLGSGLAGLNTENVVQGGEVTESQMAALYGEGLHPDADMKMSEGQKIKDVQLGRPFANFTNDVPVLVALRDAERRHRQTTGTLMSKHERAELVQDIGREFFIEEHGVEPQSGREVVNWVNGLKDNVRQSVSGFDLTFSPAKSVSVAWALSDEETARRIEALHHQAVSEATAWAEDNALFTRVGKQGREQVKTKGFVASEFKHYDTRAGDPDLHSHVLVSNKVQTEDGRWLSIDGYTLMKYHQSISHRYDSILNTLLSNEMGYTFTARDHGANKEPTWEIEGVSESLMESFSKRRRDAQPVYQRLVEEFVAARGATPNSVEVGRLWQQAILETRDAKREAESLSELRAGWKNEVSDRDNGTEELAAINQLAANSGRDGRPLFDAEAHLSGLIDDVLDTVTRRRSYFRTSHVATAAGGKLQGYRFASLAERDLIHATVVEAIVRDKAIALNDFDVLELPEALKNTVGKARDARADSELYTTQDILDTEDKALGALNEPVAAFAPSAAIDKALDEHEAEAGFRLNAGQESMARYLL
;
A
#
# COMPACT_ATOMS: atom_id res chain seq x y z
N MET A 1 -2.29 5.12 -0.58
CA MET A 1 -1.20 4.15 -0.24
C MET A 1 -1.54 2.76 -0.77
N THR A 2 -0.57 2.02 -1.27
CA THR A 2 -0.73 0.60 -1.63
C THR A 2 0.13 -0.28 -0.72
N LEU A 3 -0.30 -1.54 -0.51
CA LEU A 3 0.43 -2.51 0.29
C LEU A 3 0.80 -3.72 -0.58
N ARG A 4 2.08 -4.08 -0.62
CA ARG A 4 2.60 -5.21 -1.36
C ARG A 4 3.43 -6.12 -0.46
N VAL A 5 3.28 -7.42 -0.62
CA VAL A 5 4.13 -8.41 0.06
C VAL A 5 5.47 -8.49 -0.65
N VAL A 6 6.56 -8.48 0.13
CA VAL A 6 7.93 -8.64 -0.34
C VAL A 6 8.49 -9.97 0.13
N ASN A 7 9.09 -10.71 -0.79
CA ASN A 7 9.63 -12.04 -0.53
C ASN A 7 11.09 -11.98 -0.07
N SER A 8 11.52 -12.98 0.69
CA SER A 8 12.91 -13.15 1.13
C SER A 8 13.87 -13.39 -0.05
N GLY A 9 15.16 -13.25 0.20
CA GLY A 9 16.20 -13.33 -0.83
C GLY A 9 16.38 -11.98 -1.54
N THR A 10 15.94 -11.84 -2.80
CA THR A 10 16.16 -10.65 -3.63
C THR A 10 14.93 -9.74 -3.78
N GLY A 11 13.86 -10.04 -3.04
CA GLY A 11 12.59 -9.32 -3.18
C GLY A 11 12.65 -7.82 -2.90
N TYR A 12 13.61 -7.34 -2.11
CA TYR A 12 13.83 -5.93 -1.75
C TYR A 12 14.67 -5.15 -2.78
N GLU A 13 15.42 -5.83 -3.66
CA GLU A 13 16.43 -5.19 -4.53
C GLU A 13 15.88 -4.13 -5.48
N TYR A 14 14.58 -4.17 -5.79
CA TYR A 14 13.98 -3.18 -6.67
C TYR A 14 14.05 -1.76 -6.09
N LEU A 15 14.09 -1.62 -4.76
CA LEU A 15 14.23 -0.34 -4.06
C LEU A 15 15.63 0.25 -4.19
N LEU A 16 16.65 -0.61 -4.28
CA LEU A 16 18.04 -0.18 -4.39
C LEU A 16 18.45 0.20 -5.83
N ARG A 17 17.67 -0.20 -6.83
CA ARG A 17 18.03 -0.02 -8.26
C ARG A 17 18.01 1.43 -8.74
N SER A 18 17.35 2.33 -8.02
CA SER A 18 17.25 3.75 -8.33
C SER A 18 18.08 4.64 -7.41
N VAL A 19 18.68 4.05 -6.38
CA VAL A 19 19.53 4.80 -5.44
C VAL A 19 20.82 5.26 -6.13
N ALA A 20 21.16 6.52 -5.93
CA ALA A 20 22.41 7.11 -6.44
C ALA A 20 23.61 6.42 -5.79
N THR A 21 24.53 5.90 -6.62
CA THR A 21 25.80 5.35 -6.13
C THR A 21 26.79 6.48 -5.91
N ASN A 22 27.22 6.67 -4.67
CA ASN A 22 28.25 7.65 -4.32
C ASN A 22 29.63 6.94 -4.36
N ASP A 23 30.37 7.12 -5.43
CA ASP A 23 31.77 6.66 -5.55
C ASP A 23 32.79 7.64 -4.93
N GLY A 24 32.38 8.52 -4.02
CA GLY A 24 33.22 9.57 -3.41
C GLY A 24 33.42 9.42 -1.89
N PRO A 25 34.47 10.10 -1.30
CA PRO A 25 34.78 9.96 0.11
C PRO A 25 33.67 10.48 1.02
N THR A 26 33.48 9.76 2.12
CA THR A 26 32.48 9.85 3.16
C THR A 26 32.49 11.14 3.99
N ASP A 27 32.05 12.25 3.42
CA ASP A 27 31.48 13.32 4.23
C ASP A 27 29.96 13.31 3.98
N ALA A 28 29.16 13.23 5.05
CA ALA A 28 27.71 13.17 4.95
C ALA A 28 27.20 14.26 4.00
N PRO A 29 26.64 13.91 2.82
CA PRO A 29 26.24 14.91 1.86
C PRO A 29 25.03 15.65 2.37
N SER A 30 25.08 16.99 2.28
CA SER A 30 23.89 17.81 2.49
C SER A 30 22.80 17.42 1.47
N LEU A 31 21.51 17.55 1.83
CA LEU A 31 20.37 17.31 0.91
C LEU A 31 20.56 17.93 -0.48
N SER A 32 21.29 19.06 -0.59
CA SER A 32 21.60 19.73 -1.87
C SER A 32 22.49 18.89 -2.81
N LYS A 33 23.31 17.98 -2.31
CA LYS A 33 24.17 17.13 -3.16
C LYS A 33 23.40 16.01 -3.86
N TYR A 34 22.26 15.57 -3.30
CA TYR A 34 21.41 14.54 -3.94
C TYR A 34 20.57 15.08 -5.08
N TYR A 35 20.28 16.38 -5.12
CA TYR A 35 19.53 17.00 -6.22
C TYR A 35 20.28 16.92 -7.56
N ASP A 36 21.60 16.93 -7.53
CA ASP A 36 22.45 16.87 -8.72
C ASP A 36 23.02 15.46 -8.98
N ALA A 37 22.88 14.52 -8.04
CA ALA A 37 23.30 13.14 -8.25
C ALA A 37 22.28 12.38 -9.09
N LYS A 38 22.75 11.53 -10.00
CA LYS A 38 21.85 10.66 -10.78
C LYS A 38 21.24 9.58 -9.88
N GLY A 39 19.92 9.52 -9.84
CA GLY A 39 19.15 8.59 -9.03
C GLY A 39 18.46 9.21 -7.84
N THR A 40 17.93 8.37 -6.97
CA THR A 40 17.20 8.77 -5.75
C THR A 40 18.14 8.76 -4.53
N PRO A 41 17.81 9.50 -3.44
CA PRO A 41 18.58 9.43 -2.20
C PRO A 41 18.63 8.01 -1.64
N PRO A 42 19.65 7.68 -0.83
CA PRO A 42 19.67 6.42 -0.09
C PRO A 42 18.47 6.30 0.83
N GLY A 43 18.06 5.07 1.11
CA GLY A 43 16.98 4.80 2.05
C GLY A 43 17.31 5.28 3.45
N GLN A 44 16.29 5.55 4.24
CA GLN A 44 16.40 5.96 5.63
C GLN A 44 15.65 5.01 6.55
N TRP A 45 16.23 4.73 7.74
CA TRP A 45 15.59 3.90 8.75
C TRP A 45 14.40 4.61 9.38
N LEU A 46 13.31 3.86 9.58
CA LEU A 46 12.04 4.35 10.13
C LEU A 46 11.42 3.31 11.07
N GLY A 47 10.74 3.78 12.10
CA GLY A 47 9.90 2.97 12.98
C GLY A 47 10.42 2.82 14.40
N SER A 48 9.50 2.69 15.34
CA SER A 48 9.81 2.63 16.78
C SER A 48 10.50 1.32 17.19
N GLY A 49 10.33 0.23 16.40
CA GLY A 49 10.97 -1.05 16.61
C GLY A 49 12.49 -1.06 16.40
N LEU A 50 13.07 0.00 15.80
CA LEU A 50 14.53 0.14 15.64
C LEU A 50 15.27 0.07 16.98
N ALA A 51 14.69 0.61 18.04
CA ALA A 51 15.26 0.55 19.40
C ALA A 51 15.52 -0.90 19.86
N GLY A 52 14.74 -1.86 19.39
CA GLY A 52 14.90 -3.27 19.72
C GLY A 52 16.13 -3.95 19.10
N LEU A 53 16.78 -3.32 18.12
CA LEU A 53 18.00 -3.82 17.50
C LEU A 53 19.24 -3.60 18.37
N ASN A 54 19.20 -2.66 19.32
CA ASN A 54 20.29 -2.36 20.24
C ASN A 54 21.64 -2.09 19.51
N THR A 55 21.61 -1.19 18.53
CA THR A 55 22.78 -0.76 17.77
C THR A 55 22.72 0.76 17.53
N GLU A 56 23.89 1.39 17.41
CA GLU A 56 24.01 2.82 17.07
C GLU A 56 23.99 3.06 15.54
N ASN A 57 24.16 2.01 14.74
CA ASN A 57 24.22 2.12 13.27
C ASN A 57 22.85 2.14 12.61
N VAL A 58 21.79 1.75 13.32
CA VAL A 58 20.42 1.66 12.81
C VAL A 58 19.52 2.52 13.67
N VAL A 59 19.46 3.79 13.34
CA VAL A 59 18.70 4.81 14.08
C VAL A 59 17.70 5.50 13.16
N GLN A 60 16.66 6.06 13.74
CA GLN A 60 15.65 6.83 13.02
C GLN A 60 16.30 7.90 12.12
N GLY A 61 15.96 7.90 10.82
CA GLY A 61 16.52 8.82 9.83
C GLY A 61 17.96 8.50 9.40
N GLY A 62 18.61 7.49 9.98
CA GLY A 62 19.92 7.01 9.54
C GLY A 62 19.85 6.35 8.16
N GLU A 63 20.95 6.43 7.41
CA GLU A 63 21.05 5.88 6.06
C GLU A 63 21.02 4.35 6.07
N VAL A 64 20.37 3.77 5.07
CA VAL A 64 20.23 2.32 4.88
C VAL A 64 21.25 1.85 3.86
N THR A 65 22.10 0.88 4.22
CA THR A 65 23.08 0.29 3.32
C THR A 65 22.55 -0.97 2.61
N GLU A 66 23.15 -1.33 1.47
CA GLU A 66 22.80 -2.55 0.72
C GLU A 66 23.02 -3.81 1.58
N SER A 67 24.13 -3.87 2.34
CA SER A 67 24.40 -5.01 3.24
C SER A 67 23.35 -5.15 4.35
N GLN A 68 22.89 -4.03 4.91
CA GLN A 68 21.82 -4.03 5.91
C GLN A 68 20.48 -4.51 5.33
N MET A 69 20.16 -4.13 4.08
CA MET A 69 18.98 -4.62 3.37
C MET A 69 19.08 -6.13 3.09
N ALA A 70 20.23 -6.59 2.64
CA ALA A 70 20.48 -8.01 2.40
C ALA A 70 20.35 -8.85 3.68
N ALA A 71 20.93 -8.36 4.78
CA ALA A 71 20.82 -9.03 6.08
C ALA A 71 19.36 -9.12 6.56
N LEU A 72 18.65 -7.98 6.61
CA LEU A 72 17.31 -7.92 7.20
C LEU A 72 16.23 -8.54 6.30
N TYR A 73 16.14 -8.09 5.06
CA TYR A 73 15.06 -8.49 4.15
C TYR A 73 15.42 -9.71 3.30
N GLY A 74 16.70 -9.94 3.04
CA GLY A 74 17.17 -11.15 2.36
C GLY A 74 17.12 -12.37 3.26
N GLU A 75 17.71 -12.26 4.44
CA GLU A 75 18.04 -13.40 5.31
C GLU A 75 17.27 -13.41 6.65
N GLY A 76 16.67 -12.30 7.07
CA GLY A 76 16.00 -12.16 8.39
C GLY A 76 16.98 -12.06 9.55
N LEU A 77 18.16 -11.51 9.29
CA LEU A 77 19.22 -11.25 10.26
C LEU A 77 19.16 -9.80 10.77
N HIS A 78 19.92 -9.54 11.82
CA HIS A 78 20.17 -8.19 12.29
C HIS A 78 20.78 -7.35 11.16
N PRO A 79 20.39 -6.09 10.94
CA PRO A 79 20.96 -5.26 9.86
C PRO A 79 22.50 -5.20 9.88
N ASP A 80 23.09 -5.11 11.07
CA ASP A 80 24.56 -5.12 11.24
C ASP A 80 25.15 -6.54 11.32
N ALA A 81 24.52 -7.54 10.72
CA ALA A 81 24.99 -8.94 10.82
C ALA A 81 26.42 -9.12 10.31
N ASP A 82 26.77 -8.49 9.19
CA ASP A 82 28.12 -8.59 8.61
C ASP A 82 29.18 -8.05 9.58
N MET A 83 28.95 -6.89 10.17
CA MET A 83 29.84 -6.29 11.16
C MET A 83 29.99 -7.21 12.40
N LYS A 84 28.86 -7.63 12.97
CA LYS A 84 28.83 -8.50 14.16
C LYS A 84 29.51 -9.86 13.90
N MET A 85 29.36 -10.44 12.72
CA MET A 85 30.01 -11.69 12.34
C MET A 85 31.54 -11.49 12.11
N SER A 86 31.95 -10.35 11.57
CA SER A 86 33.39 -10.02 11.45
C SER A 86 34.05 -9.84 12.82
N GLU A 87 33.29 -9.45 13.85
CA GLU A 87 33.72 -9.39 15.25
C GLU A 87 33.68 -10.76 15.96
N GLY A 88 33.35 -11.83 15.26
CA GLY A 88 33.38 -13.21 15.75
C GLY A 88 32.05 -13.75 16.27
N GLN A 89 30.94 -13.01 16.12
CA GLN A 89 29.61 -13.54 16.45
C GLN A 89 29.20 -14.62 15.43
N LYS A 90 28.43 -15.60 15.88
CA LYS A 90 27.89 -16.65 15.01
C LYS A 90 26.57 -16.20 14.40
N ILE A 91 26.23 -16.75 13.22
CA ILE A 91 24.98 -16.45 12.53
C ILE A 91 23.73 -16.57 13.42
N LYS A 92 23.71 -17.54 14.35
CA LYS A 92 22.60 -17.72 15.29
C LYS A 92 22.44 -16.57 16.28
N ASP A 93 23.52 -15.85 16.56
CA ASP A 93 23.57 -14.76 17.53
C ASP A 93 23.08 -13.44 16.92
N VAL A 94 23.18 -13.33 15.58
CA VAL A 94 22.69 -12.17 14.80
C VAL A 94 21.32 -12.42 14.15
N GLN A 95 20.72 -13.58 14.42
CA GLN A 95 19.43 -13.95 13.83
C GLN A 95 18.25 -13.31 14.56
N LEU A 96 17.33 -12.67 13.84
CA LEU A 96 16.11 -12.11 14.39
C LEU A 96 15.00 -13.17 14.42
N GLY A 97 14.97 -13.94 15.50
CA GLY A 97 13.99 -15.01 15.71
C GLY A 97 14.22 -16.21 14.77
N ARG A 98 13.14 -16.84 14.28
CA ARG A 98 13.25 -17.97 13.34
C ARG A 98 13.72 -17.52 11.97
N PRO A 99 14.59 -18.29 11.28
CA PRO A 99 14.96 -18.00 9.88
C PRO A 99 13.71 -17.97 8.99
N PHE A 100 13.82 -17.31 7.85
CA PHE A 100 12.79 -17.40 6.83
C PHE A 100 12.67 -18.86 6.37
N ALA A 101 11.43 -19.35 6.24
CA ALA A 101 11.19 -20.72 5.80
C ALA A 101 11.66 -20.89 4.36
N ASN A 102 12.30 -22.01 4.08
CA ASN A 102 12.77 -22.33 2.75
C ASN A 102 11.89 -23.43 2.15
N PHE A 103 11.33 -23.15 0.96
CA PHE A 103 10.43 -24.04 0.23
C PHE A 103 11.06 -24.57 -1.07
N THR A 104 12.39 -24.40 -1.26
CA THR A 104 13.11 -24.75 -2.49
C THR A 104 13.63 -26.18 -2.52
N ASN A 105 13.34 -27.00 -1.51
CA ASN A 105 13.95 -28.34 -1.35
C ASN A 105 13.68 -29.30 -2.53
N ASP A 106 12.59 -29.06 -3.29
CA ASP A 106 12.21 -29.91 -4.41
C ASP A 106 12.76 -29.41 -5.77
N VAL A 107 13.56 -28.33 -5.78
CA VAL A 107 14.17 -27.76 -6.99
C VAL A 107 15.69 -27.84 -6.90
N PRO A 108 16.35 -28.80 -7.59
CA PRO A 108 17.75 -29.13 -7.40
C PRO A 108 18.71 -27.94 -7.56
N VAL A 109 18.54 -27.11 -8.60
CA VAL A 109 19.38 -25.92 -8.81
C VAL A 109 19.27 -24.91 -7.67
N LEU A 110 18.06 -24.71 -7.11
CA LEU A 110 17.86 -23.79 -5.97
C LEU A 110 18.46 -24.34 -4.68
N VAL A 111 18.47 -25.66 -4.52
CA VAL A 111 19.19 -26.34 -3.41
C VAL A 111 20.70 -26.13 -3.56
N ALA A 112 21.26 -26.35 -4.75
CA ALA A 112 22.69 -26.19 -5.02
C ALA A 112 23.17 -24.74 -4.78
N LEU A 113 22.39 -23.75 -5.24
CA LEU A 113 22.66 -22.32 -5.00
C LEU A 113 22.69 -21.99 -3.50
N ARG A 114 21.67 -22.40 -2.76
CA ARG A 114 21.61 -22.22 -1.31
C ARG A 114 22.78 -22.86 -0.57
N ASP A 115 23.16 -24.05 -0.97
CA ASP A 115 24.27 -24.77 -0.33
C ASP A 115 25.61 -24.10 -0.65
N ALA A 116 25.76 -23.49 -1.82
CA ALA A 116 26.95 -22.71 -2.17
C ALA A 116 27.00 -21.38 -1.38
N GLU A 117 25.88 -20.66 -1.24
CA GLU A 117 25.80 -19.48 -0.39
C GLU A 117 26.14 -19.81 1.08
N ARG A 118 25.67 -20.96 1.57
CA ARG A 118 25.99 -21.43 2.92
C ARG A 118 27.48 -21.72 3.08
N ARG A 119 28.12 -22.40 2.10
CA ARG A 119 29.55 -22.65 2.10
C ARG A 119 30.37 -21.36 2.09
N HIS A 120 29.99 -20.40 1.23
CA HIS A 120 30.64 -19.08 1.20
C HIS A 120 30.65 -18.43 2.59
N ARG A 121 29.48 -18.37 3.23
CA ARG A 121 29.35 -17.80 4.58
C ARG A 121 30.15 -18.54 5.65
N GLN A 122 30.25 -19.87 5.55
CA GLN A 122 31.04 -20.65 6.47
C GLN A 122 32.55 -20.39 6.30
N THR A 123 32.98 -20.08 5.08
CA THR A 123 34.38 -19.85 4.73
C THR A 123 34.82 -18.42 4.99
N THR A 124 34.00 -17.44 4.62
CA THR A 124 34.35 -16.01 4.67
C THR A 124 33.85 -15.31 5.95
N GLY A 125 32.84 -15.86 6.60
CA GLY A 125 32.17 -15.21 7.73
C GLY A 125 31.22 -14.06 7.34
N THR A 126 31.09 -13.77 6.02
CA THR A 126 30.26 -12.66 5.49
C THR A 126 29.13 -13.16 4.62
N LEU A 127 28.13 -12.31 4.40
CA LEU A 127 27.12 -12.55 3.37
C LEU A 127 27.73 -12.33 1.98
N MET A 128 27.24 -13.11 1.02
CA MET A 128 27.66 -12.99 -0.38
C MET A 128 27.15 -11.66 -0.97
N SER A 129 28.02 -10.92 -1.63
CA SER A 129 27.65 -9.70 -2.34
C SER A 129 26.73 -10.01 -3.51
N LYS A 130 26.03 -8.98 -4.03
CA LYS A 130 25.14 -9.11 -5.18
C LYS A 130 25.87 -9.60 -6.43
N HIS A 131 27.13 -9.15 -6.65
CA HIS A 131 27.95 -9.55 -7.78
C HIS A 131 28.32 -11.03 -7.68
N GLU A 132 28.88 -11.45 -6.56
CA GLU A 132 29.25 -12.87 -6.30
C GLU A 132 28.04 -13.80 -6.43
N ARG A 133 26.86 -13.35 -5.94
CA ARG A 133 25.62 -14.12 -6.09
C ARG A 133 25.19 -14.23 -7.55
N ALA A 134 25.34 -13.16 -8.35
CA ALA A 134 25.00 -13.18 -9.77
C ALA A 134 25.92 -14.12 -10.56
N GLU A 135 27.21 -14.13 -10.27
CA GLU A 135 28.17 -15.09 -10.85
C GLU A 135 27.83 -16.53 -10.46
N LEU A 136 27.57 -16.78 -9.18
CA LEU A 136 27.15 -18.09 -8.68
C LEU A 136 25.88 -18.62 -9.38
N VAL A 137 24.87 -17.75 -9.60
CA VAL A 137 23.66 -18.15 -10.31
C VAL A 137 23.94 -18.51 -11.77
N GLN A 138 24.88 -17.81 -12.43
CA GLN A 138 25.26 -18.15 -13.80
C GLN A 138 26.05 -19.48 -13.86
N ASP A 139 27.01 -19.69 -12.96
CA ASP A 139 27.86 -20.88 -12.97
C ASP A 139 27.05 -22.15 -12.64
N ILE A 140 26.42 -22.19 -11.47
CA ILE A 140 25.61 -23.34 -11.05
C ILE A 140 24.40 -23.50 -11.97
N GLY A 141 23.68 -22.40 -12.27
CA GLY A 141 22.50 -22.44 -13.11
C GLY A 141 22.77 -22.99 -14.51
N ARG A 142 23.94 -22.72 -15.10
CA ARG A 142 24.31 -23.23 -16.42
C ARG A 142 24.41 -24.75 -16.43
N GLU A 143 25.02 -25.37 -15.42
CA GLU A 143 25.13 -26.84 -15.33
C GLU A 143 23.74 -27.50 -15.32
N PHE A 144 22.84 -27.01 -14.46
CA PHE A 144 21.45 -27.51 -14.37
C PHE A 144 20.61 -27.19 -15.61
N PHE A 145 20.83 -26.05 -16.26
CA PHE A 145 20.17 -25.69 -17.50
C PHE A 145 20.50 -26.69 -18.61
N ILE A 146 21.79 -27.04 -18.76
CA ILE A 146 22.22 -28.03 -19.75
C ILE A 146 21.64 -29.40 -19.42
N GLU A 147 21.62 -29.80 -18.14
CA GLU A 147 21.07 -31.08 -17.72
C GLU A 147 19.56 -31.18 -18.06
N GLU A 148 18.81 -30.08 -17.86
CA GLU A 148 17.35 -30.07 -18.10
C GLU A 148 16.99 -29.93 -19.58
N HIS A 149 17.70 -29.07 -20.33
CA HIS A 149 17.34 -28.73 -21.72
C HIS A 149 18.18 -29.47 -22.77
N GLY A 150 19.30 -30.09 -22.40
CA GLY A 150 20.18 -30.79 -23.31
C GLY A 150 20.98 -29.89 -24.28
N VAL A 151 20.93 -28.57 -24.07
CA VAL A 151 21.59 -27.55 -24.91
C VAL A 151 22.30 -26.50 -24.06
N GLU A 152 23.34 -25.90 -24.59
CA GLU A 152 24.03 -24.76 -23.96
C GLU A 152 23.15 -23.53 -24.01
N PRO A 153 23.08 -22.73 -22.92
CA PRO A 153 22.36 -21.46 -22.92
C PRO A 153 23.05 -20.44 -23.84
N GLN A 154 22.25 -19.63 -24.53
CA GLN A 154 22.74 -18.60 -25.47
C GLN A 154 23.46 -17.45 -24.73
N SER A 155 23.15 -17.23 -23.45
CA SER A 155 23.75 -16.19 -22.62
C SER A 155 23.58 -16.47 -21.13
N GLY A 156 24.43 -15.86 -20.30
CA GLY A 156 24.23 -15.88 -18.83
C GLY A 156 22.90 -15.28 -18.39
N ARG A 157 22.34 -14.36 -19.18
CA ARG A 157 21.02 -13.77 -18.91
C ARG A 157 19.89 -14.80 -19.08
N GLU A 158 20.01 -15.70 -20.02
CA GLU A 158 19.04 -16.80 -20.22
C GLU A 158 19.01 -17.72 -19.00
N VAL A 159 20.19 -18.09 -18.48
CA VAL A 159 20.32 -18.88 -17.24
C VAL A 159 19.66 -18.17 -16.06
N VAL A 160 19.95 -16.89 -15.88
CA VAL A 160 19.37 -16.10 -14.78
C VAL A 160 17.85 -16.01 -14.90
N ASN A 161 17.32 -15.80 -16.11
CA ASN A 161 15.88 -15.75 -16.35
C ASN A 161 15.20 -17.10 -16.07
N TRP A 162 15.82 -18.21 -16.49
CA TRP A 162 15.33 -19.54 -16.21
C TRP A 162 15.31 -19.86 -14.71
N VAL A 163 16.41 -19.59 -13.98
CA VAL A 163 16.47 -19.77 -12.52
C VAL A 163 15.44 -18.90 -11.80
N ASN A 164 15.23 -17.66 -12.25
CA ASN A 164 14.20 -16.78 -11.68
C ASN A 164 12.79 -17.32 -11.93
N GLY A 165 12.51 -17.85 -13.13
CA GLY A 165 11.25 -18.52 -13.43
C GLY A 165 10.99 -19.72 -12.51
N LEU A 166 12.00 -20.51 -12.19
CA LEU A 166 11.89 -21.59 -11.20
C LEU A 166 11.60 -21.05 -9.79
N LYS A 167 12.25 -19.95 -9.38
CA LYS A 167 11.98 -19.30 -8.09
C LYS A 167 10.54 -18.78 -7.99
N ASP A 168 10.00 -18.20 -9.07
CA ASP A 168 8.64 -17.65 -9.12
C ASP A 168 7.56 -18.74 -8.95
N ASN A 169 7.86 -19.97 -9.33
CA ASN A 169 6.98 -21.13 -9.18
C ASN A 169 7.02 -21.79 -7.80
N VAL A 170 8.00 -21.42 -6.95
CA VAL A 170 8.13 -21.95 -5.59
C VAL A 170 7.56 -20.95 -4.60
N ARG A 171 6.82 -21.45 -3.60
CA ARG A 171 6.38 -20.63 -2.47
C ARG A 171 7.59 -19.95 -1.82
N GLN A 172 7.48 -18.65 -1.62
CA GLN A 172 8.53 -17.86 -0.97
C GLN A 172 8.09 -17.36 0.39
N SER A 173 9.03 -17.21 1.31
CA SER A 173 8.76 -16.59 2.61
C SER A 173 8.60 -15.10 2.47
N VAL A 174 7.66 -14.55 3.23
CA VAL A 174 7.46 -13.11 3.35
C VAL A 174 8.58 -12.52 4.20
N SER A 175 9.37 -11.62 3.63
CA SER A 175 10.42 -10.87 4.35
C SER A 175 9.95 -9.50 4.82
N GLY A 176 8.95 -8.95 4.18
CA GLY A 176 8.44 -7.63 4.52
C GLY A 176 7.15 -7.26 3.80
N PHE A 177 6.70 -6.05 4.08
CA PHE A 177 5.55 -5.42 3.47
C PHE A 177 5.95 -4.03 2.98
N ASP A 178 5.80 -3.78 1.67
CA ASP A 178 6.04 -2.48 1.07
C ASP A 178 4.75 -1.66 1.11
N LEU A 179 4.78 -0.59 1.91
CA LEU A 179 3.74 0.42 2.01
C LEU A 179 4.15 1.59 1.11
N THR A 180 3.59 1.68 -0.08
CA THR A 180 3.90 2.76 -1.01
C THR A 180 2.92 3.91 -0.83
N PHE A 181 3.40 5.04 -0.34
CA PHE A 181 2.64 6.26 -0.12
C PHE A 181 2.83 7.20 -1.32
N SER A 182 1.76 7.48 -2.05
CA SER A 182 1.75 8.44 -3.16
C SER A 182 0.62 9.44 -2.91
N PRO A 183 0.87 10.74 -2.97
CA PRO A 183 -0.16 11.77 -2.83
C PRO A 183 -1.08 11.82 -4.05
N ALA A 184 -2.12 12.64 -3.98
CA ALA A 184 -2.95 12.98 -5.11
C ALA A 184 -2.10 13.55 -6.26
N LYS A 185 -2.56 13.36 -7.51
CA LYS A 185 -1.75 13.72 -8.69
C LYS A 185 -1.38 15.18 -8.74
N SER A 186 -2.30 16.06 -8.34
CA SER A 186 -2.05 17.50 -8.26
C SER A 186 -0.91 17.87 -7.32
N VAL A 187 -0.71 17.13 -6.23
CA VAL A 187 0.41 17.36 -5.30
C VAL A 187 1.75 17.01 -5.97
N SER A 188 1.84 15.88 -6.67
CA SER A 188 3.05 15.51 -7.42
C SER A 188 3.35 16.53 -8.54
N VAL A 189 2.33 17.03 -9.22
CA VAL A 189 2.46 18.07 -10.27
C VAL A 189 2.90 19.40 -9.67
N ALA A 190 2.28 19.85 -8.58
CA ALA A 190 2.66 21.07 -7.87
C ALA A 190 4.11 21.00 -7.38
N TRP A 191 4.51 19.86 -6.77
CA TRP A 191 5.89 19.60 -6.36
C TRP A 191 6.88 19.67 -7.52
N ALA A 192 6.57 19.06 -8.65
CA ALA A 192 7.47 18.97 -9.79
C ALA A 192 7.73 20.34 -10.47
N LEU A 193 6.69 21.18 -10.58
CA LEU A 193 6.67 22.40 -11.39
C LEU A 193 6.95 23.68 -10.58
N SER A 194 6.77 23.68 -9.25
CA SER A 194 7.04 24.84 -8.39
C SER A 194 8.54 25.23 -8.39
N ASP A 195 8.90 26.30 -7.70
CA ASP A 195 10.30 26.59 -7.38
C ASP A 195 10.92 25.55 -6.43
N GLU A 196 12.23 25.63 -6.21
CA GLU A 196 12.95 24.63 -5.44
C GLU A 196 12.60 24.67 -3.92
N GLU A 197 12.34 25.85 -3.37
CA GLU A 197 11.99 26.02 -1.96
C GLU A 197 10.60 25.42 -1.69
N THR A 198 9.62 25.75 -2.52
CA THR A 198 8.27 25.20 -2.47
C THR A 198 8.28 23.67 -2.64
N ALA A 199 9.06 23.16 -3.60
CA ALA A 199 9.17 21.71 -3.81
C ALA A 199 9.75 20.98 -2.60
N ARG A 200 10.83 21.50 -1.99
CA ARG A 200 11.40 20.94 -0.75
C ARG A 200 10.40 20.98 0.40
N ARG A 201 9.58 22.03 0.49
CA ARG A 201 8.55 22.12 1.51
C ARG A 201 7.48 21.05 1.31
N ILE A 202 6.96 20.86 0.10
CA ILE A 202 5.99 19.80 -0.22
C ILE A 202 6.56 18.42 0.11
N GLU A 203 7.82 18.16 -0.28
CA GLU A 203 8.49 16.89 0.03
C GLU A 203 8.64 16.65 1.54
N ALA A 204 8.98 17.68 2.31
CA ALA A 204 9.08 17.58 3.76
C ALA A 204 7.73 17.27 4.42
N LEU A 205 6.63 17.89 3.96
CA LEU A 205 5.28 17.63 4.45
C LEU A 205 4.78 16.25 4.03
N HIS A 206 5.14 15.78 2.82
CA HIS A 206 4.89 14.40 2.40
C HIS A 206 5.58 13.41 3.33
N HIS A 207 6.86 13.59 3.62
CA HIS A 207 7.62 12.74 4.53
C HIS A 207 7.04 12.74 5.95
N GLN A 208 6.63 13.91 6.46
CA GLN A 208 5.94 13.99 7.74
C GLN A 208 4.63 13.19 7.74
N ALA A 209 3.81 13.32 6.69
CA ALA A 209 2.57 12.56 6.57
C ALA A 209 2.81 11.04 6.50
N VAL A 210 3.88 10.59 5.82
CA VAL A 210 4.31 9.19 5.78
C VAL A 210 4.69 8.69 7.17
N SER A 211 5.50 9.47 7.90
CA SER A 211 5.95 9.14 9.25
C SER A 211 4.77 9.01 10.23
N GLU A 212 3.86 9.98 10.23
CA GLU A 212 2.65 9.99 11.09
C GLU A 212 1.68 8.84 10.75
N ALA A 213 1.48 8.55 9.47
CA ALA A 213 0.63 7.43 9.06
C ALA A 213 1.25 6.06 9.42
N THR A 214 2.59 5.95 9.34
CA THR A 214 3.33 4.75 9.72
C THR A 214 3.28 4.54 11.24
N ALA A 215 3.48 5.58 12.03
CA ALA A 215 3.37 5.52 13.49
C ALA A 215 1.96 5.09 13.94
N TRP A 216 0.92 5.64 13.31
CA TRP A 216 -0.44 5.19 13.58
C TRP A 216 -0.66 3.71 13.23
N ALA A 217 -0.05 3.22 12.14
CA ALA A 217 -0.13 1.82 11.77
C ALA A 217 0.56 0.89 12.79
N GLU A 218 1.65 1.34 13.44
CA GLU A 218 2.29 0.62 14.55
C GLU A 218 1.33 0.40 15.72
N ASP A 219 0.57 1.42 16.07
CA ASP A 219 -0.35 1.37 17.21
C ASP A 219 -1.62 0.54 16.93
N ASN A 220 -2.12 0.55 15.69
CA ASN A 220 -3.45 0.05 15.35
C ASN A 220 -3.45 -1.23 14.50
N ALA A 221 -2.41 -1.45 13.69
CA ALA A 221 -2.37 -2.53 12.69
C ALA A 221 -1.20 -3.51 12.87
N LEU A 222 -0.25 -3.22 13.77
CA LEU A 222 0.94 -4.02 13.97
C LEU A 222 0.79 -4.98 15.15
N PHE A 223 0.71 -6.25 14.83
CA PHE A 223 0.61 -7.35 15.80
C PHE A 223 1.49 -8.51 15.39
N THR A 224 1.81 -9.37 16.36
CA THR A 224 2.40 -10.69 16.13
C THR A 224 1.62 -11.76 16.87
N ARG A 225 1.94 -13.02 16.62
CA ARG A 225 1.22 -14.16 17.19
C ARG A 225 2.12 -15.02 18.07
N VAL A 226 1.67 -15.31 19.28
CA VAL A 226 2.38 -16.11 20.28
C VAL A 226 1.57 -17.34 20.71
N GLY A 227 2.15 -18.17 21.57
CA GLY A 227 1.51 -19.37 22.11
C GLY A 227 1.47 -20.56 21.15
N LYS A 228 0.83 -21.66 21.59
CA LYS A 228 0.72 -22.89 20.80
C LYS A 228 -0.09 -22.62 19.53
N GLN A 229 0.50 -22.91 18.37
CA GLN A 229 -0.07 -22.65 17.03
C GLN A 229 -0.34 -21.15 16.75
N GLY A 230 0.30 -20.23 17.49
CA GLY A 230 0.13 -18.78 17.29
C GLY A 230 -1.31 -18.32 17.56
N ARG A 231 -1.98 -18.83 18.58
CA ARG A 231 -3.39 -18.50 18.85
C ARG A 231 -3.57 -17.10 19.43
N GLU A 232 -2.62 -16.65 20.25
CA GLU A 232 -2.69 -15.36 20.92
C GLU A 232 -2.05 -14.27 20.06
N GLN A 233 -2.78 -13.18 19.84
CA GLN A 233 -2.26 -11.99 19.17
C GLN A 233 -1.79 -10.99 20.22
N VAL A 234 -0.58 -10.46 20.06
CA VAL A 234 0.03 -9.49 20.97
C VAL A 234 0.59 -8.30 20.24
N LYS A 235 0.67 -7.15 20.92
CA LYS A 235 1.36 -5.96 20.43
C LYS A 235 2.87 -6.19 20.32
N THR A 236 3.53 -5.32 19.58
CA THR A 236 4.99 -5.32 19.36
C THR A 236 5.55 -3.95 19.69
N LYS A 237 6.89 -3.86 19.73
CA LYS A 237 7.60 -2.60 20.00
C LYS A 237 7.66 -1.64 18.80
N GLY A 238 6.99 -1.96 17.70
CA GLY A 238 6.95 -1.14 16.51
C GLY A 238 7.60 -1.78 15.29
N PHE A 239 7.58 -1.07 14.17
CA PHE A 239 8.20 -1.49 12.93
C PHE A 239 9.73 -1.34 12.95
N VAL A 240 10.40 -2.29 12.30
CA VAL A 240 11.74 -2.08 11.75
C VAL A 240 11.54 -1.86 10.25
N ALA A 241 11.69 -0.66 9.77
CA ALA A 241 11.37 -0.28 8.41
C ALA A 241 12.45 0.58 7.77
N SER A 242 12.48 0.60 6.45
CA SER A 242 13.32 1.47 5.63
C SER A 242 12.46 2.25 4.64
N GLU A 243 12.63 3.56 4.56
CA GLU A 243 11.93 4.44 3.63
C GLU A 243 12.83 4.77 2.44
N PHE A 244 12.32 4.62 1.22
CA PHE A 244 12.96 5.01 -0.03
C PHE A 244 12.07 6.00 -0.76
N LYS A 245 12.63 7.16 -1.13
CA LYS A 245 11.94 8.21 -1.86
C LYS A 245 12.14 8.04 -3.34
N HIS A 246 11.05 8.10 -4.10
CA HIS A 246 11.06 8.08 -5.55
C HIS A 246 10.31 9.29 -6.10
N TYR A 247 10.69 9.74 -7.29
CA TYR A 247 10.28 11.02 -7.84
C TYR A 247 9.51 10.93 -9.14
N ASP A 248 9.61 9.79 -9.85
CA ASP A 248 9.02 9.61 -11.17
C ASP A 248 8.40 8.23 -11.36
N THR A 249 7.52 8.15 -12.34
CA THR A 249 7.04 6.86 -12.85
C THR A 249 8.02 6.31 -13.89
N ARG A 250 7.86 5.04 -14.29
CA ARG A 250 8.63 4.47 -15.42
C ARG A 250 8.41 5.17 -16.74
N ALA A 251 7.27 5.83 -16.93
CA ALA A 251 6.97 6.64 -18.10
C ALA A 251 7.60 8.04 -18.03
N GLY A 252 8.30 8.35 -16.93
CA GLY A 252 8.94 9.64 -16.69
C GLY A 252 7.97 10.75 -16.28
N ASP A 253 6.79 10.42 -15.80
CA ASP A 253 5.87 11.40 -15.23
C ASP A 253 6.26 11.73 -13.79
N PRO A 254 6.03 12.97 -13.30
CA PRO A 254 6.24 13.33 -11.90
C PRO A 254 5.33 12.48 -11.00
N ASP A 255 5.94 11.82 -10.03
CA ASP A 255 5.25 10.95 -9.07
C ASP A 255 6.04 10.92 -7.75
N LEU A 256 5.76 11.90 -6.90
CA LEU A 256 6.35 11.96 -5.57
C LEU A 256 5.79 10.81 -4.73
N HIS A 257 6.62 9.85 -4.36
CA HIS A 257 6.17 8.74 -3.53
C HIS A 257 7.29 8.17 -2.65
N SER A 258 6.87 7.59 -1.52
CA SER A 258 7.76 6.91 -0.59
C SER A 258 7.38 5.45 -0.47
N HIS A 259 8.36 4.56 -0.61
CA HIS A 259 8.25 3.16 -0.25
C HIS A 259 8.72 2.98 1.19
N VAL A 260 7.82 2.60 2.08
CA VAL A 260 8.16 2.18 3.44
C VAL A 260 8.15 0.67 3.49
N LEU A 261 9.34 0.07 3.37
CA LEU A 261 9.51 -1.38 3.47
C LEU A 261 9.60 -1.78 4.93
N VAL A 262 8.53 -2.36 5.44
CA VAL A 262 8.42 -2.88 6.81
C VAL A 262 8.96 -4.30 6.85
N SER A 263 9.90 -4.58 7.72
CA SER A 263 10.43 -5.94 7.93
C SER A 263 9.38 -6.85 8.56
N ASN A 264 9.32 -8.10 8.07
CA ASN A 264 8.53 -9.16 8.72
C ASN A 264 9.24 -9.74 9.96
N LYS A 265 10.02 -8.90 10.65
CA LYS A 265 10.68 -9.20 11.92
C LYS A 265 10.34 -8.10 12.91
N VAL A 266 9.55 -8.43 13.91
CA VAL A 266 9.11 -7.50 14.96
C VAL A 266 9.42 -8.06 16.33
N GLN A 267 9.72 -7.18 17.28
CA GLN A 267 10.03 -7.57 18.65
C GLN A 267 8.80 -7.42 19.54
N THR A 268 8.48 -8.47 20.29
CA THR A 268 7.46 -8.43 21.34
C THR A 268 7.97 -7.67 22.57
N GLU A 269 7.09 -7.27 23.48
CA GLU A 269 7.44 -6.61 24.73
C GLU A 269 8.42 -7.43 25.60
N ASP A 270 8.31 -8.76 25.57
CA ASP A 270 9.20 -9.70 26.27
C ASP A 270 10.54 -9.95 25.51
N GLY A 271 10.81 -9.21 24.42
CA GLY A 271 12.09 -9.22 23.70
C GLY A 271 12.24 -10.29 22.62
N ARG A 272 11.25 -11.13 22.36
CA ARG A 272 11.32 -12.15 21.31
C ARG A 272 11.09 -11.55 19.93
N TRP A 273 11.88 -11.97 18.94
CA TRP A 273 11.68 -11.64 17.55
C TRP A 273 10.77 -12.64 16.85
N LEU A 274 9.69 -12.15 16.26
CA LEU A 274 8.64 -12.94 15.59
C LEU A 274 8.25 -12.30 14.26
N SER A 275 7.38 -12.97 13.49
CA SER A 275 6.81 -12.44 12.25
C SER A 275 5.56 -11.60 12.53
N ILE A 276 5.31 -10.60 11.68
CA ILE A 276 4.08 -9.81 11.71
C ILE A 276 2.86 -10.69 11.45
N ASP A 277 1.76 -10.44 12.16
CA ASP A 277 0.44 -10.92 11.75
C ASP A 277 -0.09 -10.06 10.58
N GLY A 278 0.34 -10.40 9.36
CA GLY A 278 0.02 -9.65 8.15
C GLY A 278 -1.47 -9.51 7.85
N TYR A 279 -2.32 -10.36 8.47
CA TYR A 279 -3.77 -10.28 8.29
C TYR A 279 -4.33 -8.95 8.78
N THR A 280 -3.94 -8.50 9.97
CA THR A 280 -4.39 -7.23 10.54
C THR A 280 -3.85 -6.05 9.73
N LEU A 281 -2.57 -6.06 9.38
CA LEU A 281 -1.96 -5.01 8.55
C LEU A 281 -2.68 -4.86 7.21
N MET A 282 -3.00 -5.98 6.53
CA MET A 282 -3.76 -5.96 5.29
C MET A 282 -5.20 -5.45 5.44
N LYS A 283 -5.82 -5.65 6.59
CA LYS A 283 -7.16 -5.11 6.87
C LYS A 283 -7.18 -3.60 7.01
N TYR A 284 -6.15 -3.06 7.63
CA TYR A 284 -6.04 -1.62 7.88
C TYR A 284 -5.38 -0.82 6.76
N HIS A 285 -4.93 -1.46 5.66
CA HIS A 285 -4.18 -0.75 4.62
C HIS A 285 -4.93 0.45 4.03
N GLN A 286 -6.25 0.35 3.83
CA GLN A 286 -7.05 1.48 3.34
C GLN A 286 -7.20 2.58 4.41
N SER A 287 -7.34 2.22 5.68
CA SER A 287 -7.38 3.20 6.78
C SER A 287 -6.07 3.99 6.85
N ILE A 288 -4.92 3.29 6.69
CA ILE A 288 -3.59 3.92 6.66
C ILE A 288 -3.49 4.86 5.44
N SER A 289 -4.02 4.46 4.28
CA SER A 289 -4.03 5.30 3.08
C SER A 289 -4.81 6.59 3.29
N HIS A 290 -6.07 6.50 3.71
CA HIS A 290 -6.91 7.67 3.94
C HIS A 290 -6.36 8.56 5.05
N ARG A 291 -5.72 7.96 6.06
CA ARG A 291 -5.03 8.73 7.11
C ARG A 291 -3.89 9.54 6.53
N TYR A 292 -3.00 8.93 5.74
CA TYR A 292 -1.92 9.62 5.05
C TYR A 292 -2.45 10.78 4.20
N ASP A 293 -3.44 10.53 3.35
CA ASP A 293 -4.03 11.53 2.47
C ASP A 293 -4.60 12.72 3.27
N SER A 294 -5.35 12.42 4.34
CA SER A 294 -5.94 13.44 5.20
C SER A 294 -4.89 14.25 5.97
N ILE A 295 -3.83 13.62 6.46
CA ILE A 295 -2.71 14.31 7.13
C ILE A 295 -2.02 15.24 6.14
N LEU A 296 -1.65 14.74 4.98
CA LEU A 296 -0.95 15.54 3.95
C LEU A 296 -1.79 16.75 3.52
N ASN A 297 -3.08 16.54 3.25
CA ASN A 297 -3.99 17.64 2.89
C ASN A 297 -4.10 18.68 4.00
N THR A 298 -4.13 18.25 5.27
CA THR A 298 -4.15 19.16 6.43
C THR A 298 -2.85 19.97 6.53
N LEU A 299 -1.70 19.31 6.38
CA LEU A 299 -0.39 19.96 6.41
C LEU A 299 -0.22 20.96 5.27
N LEU A 300 -0.56 20.57 4.03
CA LEU A 300 -0.47 21.46 2.87
C LEU A 300 -1.41 22.66 2.99
N SER A 301 -2.62 22.47 3.54
CA SER A 301 -3.53 23.59 3.79
C SER A 301 -3.01 24.53 4.87
N ASN A 302 -2.57 24.00 6.01
CA ASN A 302 -2.18 24.82 7.15
C ASN A 302 -0.84 25.53 6.96
N GLU A 303 0.12 24.87 6.31
CA GLU A 303 1.48 25.39 6.21
C GLU A 303 1.79 26.08 4.88
N MET A 304 1.07 25.72 3.82
CA MET A 304 1.28 26.29 2.48
C MET A 304 0.07 27.05 1.94
N GLY A 305 -1.07 27.04 2.65
CA GLY A 305 -2.28 27.71 2.22
C GLY A 305 -2.95 27.08 0.99
N TYR A 306 -2.63 25.81 0.68
CA TYR A 306 -3.26 25.12 -0.45
C TYR A 306 -4.71 24.79 -0.16
N THR A 307 -5.55 24.93 -1.18
CA THR A 307 -6.97 24.61 -1.13
C THR A 307 -7.22 23.33 -1.92
N PHE A 308 -8.25 22.57 -1.53
CA PHE A 308 -8.54 21.29 -2.14
C PHE A 308 -9.98 21.22 -2.62
N THR A 309 -10.18 20.55 -3.76
CA THR A 309 -11.49 20.23 -4.31
C THR A 309 -11.64 18.74 -4.55
N ALA A 310 -12.86 18.23 -4.37
CA ALA A 310 -13.15 16.82 -4.62
C ALA A 310 -13.24 16.54 -6.13
N ARG A 311 -12.45 15.58 -6.62
CA ARG A 311 -12.58 15.03 -7.96
C ARG A 311 -13.38 13.74 -7.89
N ASP A 312 -14.56 13.76 -8.48
CA ASP A 312 -15.45 12.59 -8.56
C ASP A 312 -14.92 11.58 -9.59
N HIS A 313 -14.95 10.31 -9.26
CA HIS A 313 -14.58 9.19 -10.12
C HIS A 313 -15.76 8.31 -10.53
N GLY A 314 -16.98 8.80 -10.32
CA GLY A 314 -18.24 8.14 -10.63
C GLY A 314 -18.79 7.29 -9.49
N ALA A 315 -20.01 6.80 -9.70
CA ALA A 315 -20.75 6.05 -8.71
C ALA A 315 -19.93 4.93 -8.08
N ASN A 316 -19.96 4.87 -6.77
CA ASN A 316 -19.28 3.83 -5.99
C ASN A 316 -17.75 3.96 -5.83
N LYS A 317 -17.14 5.09 -6.16
CA LYS A 317 -15.74 5.39 -5.85
C LYS A 317 -15.65 6.56 -4.88
N GLU A 318 -14.69 6.52 -3.97
CA GLU A 318 -14.39 7.67 -3.12
C GLU A 318 -13.75 8.77 -3.97
N PRO A 319 -14.09 10.05 -3.75
CA PRO A 319 -13.45 11.16 -4.46
C PRO A 319 -11.98 11.27 -4.07
N THR A 320 -11.16 11.74 -4.99
CA THR A 320 -9.78 12.17 -4.69
C THR A 320 -9.77 13.67 -4.46
N TRP A 321 -9.10 14.13 -3.41
CA TRP A 321 -8.95 15.54 -3.12
C TRP A 321 -7.71 16.10 -3.81
N GLU A 322 -7.93 16.91 -4.83
CA GLU A 322 -6.88 17.52 -5.66
C GLU A 322 -6.67 18.99 -5.29
N ILE A 323 -5.44 19.52 -5.43
CA ILE A 323 -5.15 20.93 -5.19
C ILE A 323 -5.93 21.78 -6.19
N GLU A 324 -6.72 22.73 -5.70
CA GLU A 324 -7.43 23.69 -6.53
C GLU A 324 -6.45 24.60 -7.27
N GLY A 325 -6.63 24.78 -8.56
CA GLY A 325 -5.73 25.55 -9.43
C GLY A 325 -4.75 24.70 -10.24
N VAL A 326 -4.65 23.37 -9.95
CA VAL A 326 -3.96 22.43 -10.83
C VAL A 326 -4.98 21.90 -11.83
N SER A 327 -4.85 22.22 -13.12
CA SER A 327 -5.83 21.84 -14.13
C SER A 327 -5.88 20.33 -14.38
N GLU A 328 -7.07 19.81 -14.68
CA GLU A 328 -7.25 18.39 -15.04
C GLU A 328 -6.40 18.02 -16.27
N SER A 329 -6.38 18.89 -17.29
CA SER A 329 -5.57 18.74 -18.49
C SER A 329 -4.07 18.58 -18.17
N LEU A 330 -3.56 19.33 -17.19
CA LEU A 330 -2.16 19.22 -16.75
C LEU A 330 -1.90 17.90 -16.01
N MET A 331 -2.81 17.48 -15.13
CA MET A 331 -2.70 16.18 -14.45
C MET A 331 -2.77 15.00 -15.43
N GLU A 332 -3.61 15.08 -16.44
CA GLU A 332 -3.73 14.05 -17.48
C GLU A 332 -2.52 13.98 -18.39
N SER A 333 -1.87 15.13 -18.73
CA SER A 333 -0.64 15.12 -19.52
C SER A 333 0.48 14.34 -18.84
N PHE A 334 0.55 14.38 -17.52
CA PHE A 334 1.46 13.62 -16.68
C PHE A 334 0.92 12.26 -16.21
N SER A 335 -0.06 11.70 -16.90
CA SER A 335 -0.60 10.36 -16.66
C SER A 335 -0.35 9.44 -17.87
N LYS A 336 0.86 9.49 -18.43
CA LYS A 336 1.27 8.78 -19.67
C LYS A 336 0.97 7.30 -19.59
N ARG A 337 1.36 6.64 -18.51
CA ARG A 337 1.13 5.20 -18.30
C ARG A 337 -0.36 4.82 -18.36
N ARG A 338 -1.25 5.63 -17.77
CA ARG A 338 -2.69 5.37 -17.81
C ARG A 338 -3.24 5.59 -19.20
N ARG A 339 -2.83 6.67 -19.86
CA ARG A 339 -3.24 7.00 -21.23
C ARG A 339 -2.84 5.91 -22.21
N ASP A 340 -1.60 5.39 -22.12
CA ASP A 340 -1.09 4.37 -23.01
C ASP A 340 -1.72 2.99 -22.75
N ALA A 341 -2.06 2.66 -21.51
CA ALA A 341 -2.74 1.42 -21.14
C ALA A 341 -4.24 1.41 -21.49
N GLN A 342 -4.91 2.56 -21.57
CA GLN A 342 -6.34 2.68 -21.77
C GLN A 342 -6.86 1.99 -23.06
N PRO A 343 -6.24 2.20 -24.24
CA PRO A 343 -6.67 1.52 -25.47
C PRO A 343 -6.50 0.01 -25.39
N VAL A 344 -5.41 -0.46 -24.78
CA VAL A 344 -5.15 -1.90 -24.59
C VAL A 344 -6.17 -2.50 -23.63
N TYR A 345 -6.50 -1.81 -22.56
CA TYR A 345 -7.54 -2.23 -21.61
C TYR A 345 -8.91 -2.36 -22.31
N GLN A 346 -9.29 -1.38 -23.11
CA GLN A 346 -10.55 -1.43 -23.88
C GLN A 346 -10.60 -2.64 -24.79
N ARG A 347 -9.54 -2.90 -25.56
CA ARG A 347 -9.41 -4.09 -26.40
C ARG A 347 -9.57 -5.39 -25.59
N LEU A 348 -8.88 -5.50 -24.44
CA LEU A 348 -8.95 -6.67 -23.57
C LEU A 348 -10.37 -6.89 -23.00
N VAL A 349 -11.09 -5.80 -22.68
CA VAL A 349 -12.50 -5.89 -22.24
C VAL A 349 -13.40 -6.37 -23.38
N GLU A 350 -13.23 -5.87 -24.60
CA GLU A 350 -13.99 -6.31 -25.77
C GLU A 350 -13.76 -7.79 -26.06
N GLU A 351 -12.50 -8.24 -26.04
CA GLU A 351 -12.12 -9.66 -26.19
C GLU A 351 -12.74 -10.54 -25.09
N PHE A 352 -12.74 -10.06 -23.83
CA PHE A 352 -13.35 -10.76 -22.71
C PHE A 352 -14.86 -10.92 -22.88
N VAL A 353 -15.57 -9.84 -23.26
CA VAL A 353 -17.01 -9.86 -23.50
C VAL A 353 -17.35 -10.76 -24.67
N ALA A 354 -16.59 -10.72 -25.78
CA ALA A 354 -16.79 -11.59 -26.92
C ALA A 354 -16.60 -13.07 -26.55
N ALA A 355 -15.65 -13.40 -25.69
CA ALA A 355 -15.36 -14.77 -25.27
C ALA A 355 -16.36 -15.34 -24.25
N ARG A 356 -16.90 -14.50 -23.36
CA ARG A 356 -17.73 -14.95 -22.22
C ARG A 356 -19.19 -14.54 -22.29
N GLY A 357 -19.56 -13.62 -23.18
CA GLY A 357 -20.93 -13.10 -23.28
C GLY A 357 -21.39 -12.27 -22.08
N ALA A 358 -20.47 -11.83 -21.20
CA ALA A 358 -20.76 -11.08 -19.99
C ALA A 358 -19.68 -10.01 -19.74
N THR A 359 -20.05 -8.91 -19.10
CA THR A 359 -19.10 -7.88 -18.68
C THR A 359 -18.21 -8.37 -17.53
N PRO A 360 -16.92 -7.96 -17.49
CA PRO A 360 -16.03 -8.37 -16.42
C PRO A 360 -16.45 -7.82 -15.06
N ASN A 361 -16.38 -8.63 -14.02
CA ASN A 361 -16.58 -8.20 -12.64
C ASN A 361 -15.38 -7.40 -12.12
N SER A 362 -15.48 -6.84 -10.90
CA SER A 362 -14.44 -5.97 -10.32
C SER A 362 -13.05 -6.61 -10.23
N VAL A 363 -12.96 -7.92 -10.00
CA VAL A 363 -11.70 -8.66 -9.93
C VAL A 363 -11.11 -8.85 -11.33
N GLU A 364 -11.96 -9.17 -12.30
CA GLU A 364 -11.58 -9.32 -13.70
C GLU A 364 -11.16 -7.98 -14.31
N VAL A 365 -11.88 -6.90 -14.02
CA VAL A 365 -11.48 -5.52 -14.37
C VAL A 365 -10.05 -5.22 -13.87
N GLY A 366 -9.77 -5.53 -12.61
CA GLY A 366 -8.42 -5.34 -12.05
C GLY A 366 -7.34 -6.15 -12.80
N ARG A 367 -7.62 -7.40 -13.17
CA ARG A 367 -6.69 -8.25 -13.93
C ARG A 367 -6.45 -7.74 -15.35
N LEU A 368 -7.51 -7.37 -16.06
CA LEU A 368 -7.41 -6.84 -17.44
C LEU A 368 -6.64 -5.52 -17.45
N TRP A 369 -6.89 -4.65 -16.45
CA TRP A 369 -6.14 -3.42 -16.30
C TRP A 369 -4.66 -3.66 -16.02
N GLN A 370 -4.34 -4.61 -15.13
CA GLN A 370 -2.96 -4.98 -14.85
C GLN A 370 -2.26 -5.57 -16.08
N GLN A 371 -2.96 -6.37 -16.87
CA GLN A 371 -2.44 -6.91 -18.14
C GLN A 371 -2.16 -5.77 -19.12
N ALA A 372 -3.08 -4.82 -19.31
CA ALA A 372 -2.88 -3.67 -20.18
C ALA A 372 -1.63 -2.85 -19.78
N ILE A 373 -1.45 -2.62 -18.47
CA ILE A 373 -0.26 -1.95 -17.93
C ILE A 373 1.04 -2.74 -18.22
N LEU A 374 0.99 -4.06 -18.18
CA LEU A 374 2.17 -4.90 -18.46
C LEU A 374 2.51 -4.91 -19.95
N GLU A 375 1.50 -4.97 -20.83
CA GLU A 375 1.68 -4.94 -22.29
C GLU A 375 2.25 -3.60 -22.79
N THR A 376 1.90 -2.48 -22.14
CA THR A 376 2.36 -1.13 -22.50
C THR A 376 3.58 -0.68 -21.71
N ARG A 377 4.24 -1.61 -21.00
CA ARG A 377 5.34 -1.27 -20.10
C ARG A 377 6.60 -0.92 -20.86
N ASP A 378 7.02 0.34 -20.78
CA ASP A 378 8.29 0.80 -21.33
C ASP A 378 9.52 0.11 -20.73
N ALA A 379 10.61 0.07 -21.52
CA ALA A 379 11.93 -0.29 -21.01
C ALA A 379 12.32 0.68 -19.88
N LYS A 380 13.14 0.18 -18.93
CA LYS A 380 13.63 1.03 -17.84
C LYS A 380 14.49 2.16 -18.43
N ARG A 381 14.18 3.41 -18.08
CA ARG A 381 14.98 4.59 -18.42
C ARG A 381 16.29 4.59 -17.62
N GLU A 382 17.31 5.26 -18.14
CA GLU A 382 18.49 5.58 -17.34
C GLU A 382 18.12 6.55 -16.20
N ALA A 383 18.83 6.43 -15.07
CA ALA A 383 18.60 7.30 -13.94
C ALA A 383 19.03 8.74 -14.29
N GLU A 384 18.13 9.69 -14.11
CA GLU A 384 18.36 11.12 -14.24
C GLU A 384 18.47 11.76 -12.85
N SER A 385 19.09 12.90 -12.72
CA SER A 385 19.08 13.69 -11.48
C SER A 385 17.70 14.34 -11.30
N LEU A 386 17.32 14.66 -10.06
CA LEU A 386 16.06 15.34 -9.79
C LEU A 386 16.00 16.70 -10.48
N SER A 387 17.12 17.43 -10.59
CA SER A 387 17.22 18.69 -11.30
C SER A 387 16.92 18.53 -12.80
N GLU A 388 17.46 17.49 -13.46
CA GLU A 388 17.19 17.17 -14.86
C GLU A 388 15.71 16.80 -15.07
N LEU A 389 15.15 15.94 -14.22
CA LEU A 389 13.74 15.55 -14.27
C LEU A 389 12.82 16.78 -14.16
N ARG A 390 13.05 17.65 -13.18
CA ARG A 390 12.23 18.86 -12.98
C ARG A 390 12.37 19.86 -14.13
N ALA A 391 13.56 20.02 -14.68
CA ALA A 391 13.77 20.84 -15.87
C ALA A 391 13.02 20.26 -17.07
N GLY A 392 13.08 18.95 -17.27
CA GLY A 392 12.34 18.24 -18.32
C GLY A 392 10.83 18.43 -18.21
N TRP A 393 10.24 18.27 -17.02
CA TRP A 393 8.81 18.48 -16.80
C TRP A 393 8.38 19.93 -17.03
N LYS A 394 9.18 20.92 -16.61
CA LYS A 394 8.89 22.34 -16.86
C LYS A 394 8.93 22.66 -18.36
N ASN A 395 9.89 22.10 -19.10
CA ASN A 395 9.96 22.27 -20.55
C ASN A 395 8.75 21.62 -21.24
N GLU A 396 8.38 20.37 -20.83
CA GLU A 396 7.19 19.68 -21.36
C GLU A 396 5.91 20.52 -21.19
N VAL A 397 5.76 21.19 -20.04
CA VAL A 397 4.62 22.07 -19.81
C VAL A 397 4.75 23.36 -20.63
N SER A 398 5.94 23.95 -20.71
CA SER A 398 6.16 25.20 -21.50
C SER A 398 5.84 25.05 -22.99
N ASP A 399 5.99 23.84 -23.52
CA ASP A 399 5.71 23.53 -24.94
C ASP A 399 4.20 23.35 -25.23
N ARG A 400 3.34 23.40 -24.19
CA ARG A 400 1.88 23.31 -24.31
C ARG A 400 1.28 24.67 -24.69
N ASP A 401 0.14 24.68 -25.36
CA ASP A 401 -0.58 25.90 -25.75
C ASP A 401 -0.83 26.87 -24.58
N ASN A 402 -1.19 26.30 -23.40
CA ASN A 402 -1.46 27.06 -22.17
C ASN A 402 -0.33 26.93 -21.12
N GLY A 403 0.87 26.49 -21.53
CA GLY A 403 1.95 26.12 -20.62
C GLY A 403 2.41 27.26 -19.70
N THR A 404 2.52 28.47 -20.23
CA THR A 404 2.89 29.65 -19.43
C THR A 404 1.85 29.97 -18.35
N GLU A 405 0.56 29.83 -18.67
CA GLU A 405 -0.53 30.06 -17.73
C GLU A 405 -0.59 28.95 -16.65
N GLU A 406 -0.39 27.70 -17.05
CA GLU A 406 -0.35 26.56 -16.14
C GLU A 406 0.82 26.68 -15.15
N LEU A 407 2.03 27.05 -15.60
CA LEU A 407 3.18 27.32 -14.73
C LEU A 407 2.95 28.51 -13.79
N ALA A 408 2.32 29.58 -14.29
CA ALA A 408 1.97 30.73 -13.46
C ALA A 408 0.93 30.35 -12.38
N ALA A 409 -0.06 29.52 -12.71
CA ALA A 409 -1.05 29.02 -11.76
C ALA A 409 -0.40 28.20 -10.64
N ILE A 410 0.56 27.30 -10.96
CA ILE A 410 1.31 26.54 -9.97
C ILE A 410 2.04 27.45 -8.97
N ASN A 411 2.67 28.51 -9.45
CA ASN A 411 3.39 29.46 -8.58
C ASN A 411 2.43 30.33 -7.72
N GLN A 412 1.14 30.33 -8.03
CA GLN A 412 0.12 31.11 -7.31
C GLN A 412 -0.79 30.25 -6.42
N LEU A 413 -0.54 28.94 -6.27
CA LEU A 413 -1.41 28.04 -5.48
C LEU A 413 -1.60 28.54 -4.04
N ALA A 414 -0.55 29.06 -3.41
CA ALA A 414 -0.62 29.63 -2.06
C ALA A 414 -1.47 30.92 -1.98
N ALA A 415 -1.65 31.65 -3.07
CA ALA A 415 -2.47 32.86 -3.09
C ALA A 415 -3.98 32.55 -3.04
N ASN A 416 -4.37 31.30 -3.24
CA ASN A 416 -5.75 30.81 -3.10
C ASN A 416 -6.14 30.58 -1.64
N SER A 417 -5.21 30.79 -0.69
CA SER A 417 -5.48 30.66 0.74
C SER A 417 -6.68 31.51 1.15
N GLY A 418 -7.69 30.88 1.79
CA GLY A 418 -8.97 31.53 2.13
C GLY A 418 -10.11 31.24 1.14
N ARG A 419 -9.88 30.56 0.02
CA ARG A 419 -10.90 30.10 -0.92
C ARG A 419 -11.21 28.60 -0.80
N ASP A 420 -10.58 27.89 0.16
CA ASP A 420 -10.83 26.47 0.38
C ASP A 420 -12.31 26.24 0.66
N GLY A 421 -13.00 25.57 -0.26
CA GLY A 421 -14.43 25.26 -0.14
C GLY A 421 -14.74 24.27 0.97
N ARG A 422 -13.72 23.61 1.55
CA ARG A 422 -13.92 22.71 2.69
C ARG A 422 -14.17 23.52 3.95
N PRO A 423 -15.23 23.19 4.73
CA PRO A 423 -15.48 23.87 6.00
C PRO A 423 -14.36 23.57 7.01
N LEU A 424 -14.02 24.54 7.86
CA LEU A 424 -13.29 24.26 9.08
C LEU A 424 -14.18 23.39 9.98
N PHE A 425 -13.61 22.29 10.49
CA PHE A 425 -14.39 21.37 11.32
C PHE A 425 -14.86 22.06 12.59
N ASP A 426 -16.13 21.95 12.86
CA ASP A 426 -16.79 22.38 14.09
C ASP A 426 -17.56 21.17 14.63
N ALA A 427 -17.19 20.71 15.82
CA ALA A 427 -17.77 19.50 16.38
C ALA A 427 -19.28 19.64 16.66
N GLU A 428 -19.74 20.81 17.09
CA GLU A 428 -21.16 21.06 17.35
C GLU A 428 -22.01 21.01 16.05
N ALA A 429 -21.46 21.57 14.98
CA ALA A 429 -22.16 21.65 13.70
C ALA A 429 -22.04 20.36 12.86
N HIS A 430 -20.89 19.67 12.89
CA HIS A 430 -20.54 18.65 11.89
C HIS A 430 -20.49 17.22 12.43
N LEU A 431 -20.22 16.99 13.74
CA LEU A 431 -19.93 15.65 14.25
C LEU A 431 -21.06 14.65 14.05
N SER A 432 -22.31 15.05 14.33
CA SER A 432 -23.46 14.15 14.18
C SER A 432 -23.67 13.74 12.72
N GLY A 433 -23.64 14.70 11.79
CA GLY A 433 -23.78 14.42 10.36
C GLY A 433 -22.64 13.56 9.82
N LEU A 434 -21.41 13.79 10.30
CA LEU A 434 -20.24 12.98 9.92
C LEU A 434 -20.39 11.51 10.39
N ILE A 435 -20.89 11.29 11.61
CA ILE A 435 -21.15 9.94 12.13
C ILE A 435 -22.17 9.22 11.24
N ASP A 436 -23.26 9.88 10.89
CA ASP A 436 -24.32 9.30 10.06
C ASP A 436 -23.82 9.04 8.63
N ASP A 437 -23.05 9.95 8.03
CA ASP A 437 -22.43 9.77 6.70
C ASP A 437 -21.43 8.61 6.65
N VAL A 438 -20.64 8.45 7.71
CA VAL A 438 -19.70 7.33 7.82
C VAL A 438 -20.44 6.02 7.95
N LEU A 439 -21.48 5.96 8.80
CA LEU A 439 -22.30 4.76 8.99
C LEU A 439 -23.01 4.36 7.69
N ASP A 440 -23.63 5.31 6.98
CA ASP A 440 -24.24 5.07 5.67
C ASP A 440 -23.23 4.54 4.64
N THR A 441 -22.03 5.13 4.59
CA THR A 441 -20.96 4.65 3.69
C THR A 441 -20.56 3.20 3.97
N VAL A 442 -20.51 2.81 5.23
CA VAL A 442 -20.11 1.45 5.64
C VAL A 442 -21.23 0.44 5.37
N THR A 443 -22.49 0.80 5.65
CA THR A 443 -23.66 -0.10 5.57
C THR A 443 -24.21 -0.24 4.16
N ARG A 444 -24.03 0.77 3.28
CA ARG A 444 -24.56 0.77 1.90
C ARG A 444 -24.14 -0.44 1.07
N ARG A 445 -22.98 -1.06 1.36
CA ARG A 445 -22.41 -2.17 0.59
C ARG A 445 -22.22 -3.45 1.39
N ARG A 446 -22.58 -3.45 2.68
CA ARG A 446 -22.29 -4.55 3.58
C ARG A 446 -23.40 -4.72 4.59
N SER A 447 -23.89 -5.95 4.76
CA SER A 447 -24.80 -6.28 5.86
C SER A 447 -24.07 -6.41 7.21
N TYR A 448 -22.75 -6.58 7.19
CA TYR A 448 -21.91 -6.54 8.39
C TYR A 448 -20.60 -5.81 8.13
N PHE A 449 -20.04 -5.21 9.16
CA PHE A 449 -18.81 -4.44 9.06
C PHE A 449 -17.88 -4.67 10.26
N ARG A 450 -16.69 -4.09 10.21
CA ARG A 450 -15.64 -4.16 11.23
C ARG A 450 -15.20 -2.76 11.59
N THR A 451 -14.45 -2.64 12.71
CA THR A 451 -13.86 -1.36 13.11
C THR A 451 -12.96 -0.78 12.02
N SER A 452 -12.18 -1.60 11.31
CA SER A 452 -11.36 -1.15 10.18
C SER A 452 -12.15 -0.53 9.03
N HIS A 453 -13.36 -1.02 8.75
CA HIS A 453 -14.25 -0.43 7.73
C HIS A 453 -14.73 0.95 8.16
N VAL A 454 -15.10 1.11 9.43
CA VAL A 454 -15.52 2.39 10.01
C VAL A 454 -14.36 3.39 9.98
N ALA A 455 -13.17 2.96 10.42
CA ALA A 455 -11.96 3.79 10.40
C ALA A 455 -11.57 4.24 8.98
N THR A 456 -11.74 3.36 7.99
CA THR A 456 -11.50 3.69 6.58
C THR A 456 -12.49 4.74 6.08
N ALA A 457 -13.79 4.54 6.31
CA ALA A 457 -14.83 5.48 5.87
C ALA A 457 -14.68 6.83 6.58
N ALA A 458 -14.41 6.83 7.89
CA ALA A 458 -14.14 8.06 8.65
C ALA A 458 -12.95 8.82 8.08
N GLY A 459 -11.82 8.14 7.81
CA GLY A 459 -10.63 8.74 7.21
C GLY A 459 -10.92 9.37 5.85
N GLY A 460 -11.73 8.71 5.01
CA GLY A 460 -12.17 9.25 3.71
C GLY A 460 -13.02 10.52 3.86
N LYS A 461 -14.04 10.50 4.73
CA LYS A 461 -14.93 11.64 4.96
C LYS A 461 -14.23 12.85 5.58
N LEU A 462 -13.26 12.62 6.47
CA LEU A 462 -12.49 13.70 7.09
C LEU A 462 -11.67 14.52 6.09
N GLN A 463 -11.33 13.99 4.92
CA GLN A 463 -10.66 14.77 3.87
C GLN A 463 -11.51 15.94 3.36
N GLY A 464 -12.83 15.88 3.51
CA GLY A 464 -13.78 16.96 3.18
C GLY A 464 -13.79 18.12 4.17
N TYR A 465 -12.95 18.11 5.20
CA TYR A 465 -12.87 19.14 6.23
C TYR A 465 -11.43 19.69 6.35
N ARG A 466 -11.34 20.92 6.85
CA ARG A 466 -10.08 21.49 7.36
C ARG A 466 -10.05 21.34 8.89
N PHE A 467 -8.87 21.17 9.43
CA PHE A 467 -8.63 21.06 10.86
C PHE A 467 -7.59 22.09 11.31
N ALA A 468 -7.76 22.63 12.50
CA ALA A 468 -6.78 23.56 13.09
C ALA A 468 -5.44 22.85 13.40
N SER A 469 -5.47 21.53 13.65
CA SER A 469 -4.27 20.73 13.92
C SER A 469 -4.49 19.25 13.56
N LEU A 470 -3.38 18.51 13.42
CA LEU A 470 -3.42 17.05 13.28
C LEU A 470 -4.01 16.37 14.52
N ALA A 471 -3.72 16.89 15.71
CA ALA A 471 -4.26 16.35 16.97
C ALA A 471 -5.80 16.44 17.01
N GLU A 472 -6.37 17.57 16.58
CA GLU A 472 -7.82 17.73 16.45
C GLU A 472 -8.41 16.72 15.47
N ARG A 473 -7.83 16.64 14.28
CA ARG A 473 -8.24 15.67 13.24
C ARG A 473 -8.24 14.24 13.77
N ASP A 474 -7.21 13.86 14.52
CA ASP A 474 -7.04 12.53 15.09
C ASP A 474 -8.06 12.24 16.18
N LEU A 475 -8.32 13.23 17.02
CA LEU A 475 -9.35 13.13 18.05
C LEU A 475 -10.74 12.93 17.42
N ILE A 476 -11.07 13.69 16.39
CA ILE A 476 -12.36 13.55 15.69
C ILE A 476 -12.47 12.19 15.00
N HIS A 477 -11.41 11.71 14.33
CA HIS A 477 -11.39 10.37 13.75
C HIS A 477 -11.69 9.28 14.79
N ALA A 478 -11.00 9.33 15.92
CA ALA A 478 -11.20 8.36 17.02
C ALA A 478 -12.62 8.46 17.59
N THR A 479 -13.13 9.68 17.82
CA THR A 479 -14.49 9.94 18.32
C THR A 479 -15.56 9.35 17.40
N VAL A 480 -15.44 9.55 16.09
CA VAL A 480 -16.40 9.01 15.10
C VAL A 480 -16.40 7.48 15.12
N VAL A 481 -15.20 6.87 15.10
CA VAL A 481 -15.07 5.40 15.13
C VAL A 481 -15.66 4.84 16.41
N GLU A 482 -15.34 5.43 17.56
CA GLU A 482 -15.85 5.00 18.86
C GLU A 482 -17.37 5.16 18.96
N ALA A 483 -17.92 6.30 18.56
CA ALA A 483 -19.36 6.56 18.60
C ALA A 483 -20.15 5.56 17.75
N ILE A 484 -19.66 5.22 16.54
CA ILE A 484 -20.32 4.23 15.70
C ILE A 484 -20.28 2.85 16.35
N VAL A 485 -19.10 2.40 16.75
CA VAL A 485 -18.91 1.04 17.27
C VAL A 485 -19.65 0.84 18.60
N ARG A 486 -19.65 1.84 19.48
CA ARG A 486 -20.27 1.76 20.80
C ARG A 486 -21.79 2.04 20.79
N ASP A 487 -22.22 3.07 20.05
CA ASP A 487 -23.56 3.64 20.21
C ASP A 487 -24.52 3.31 19.06
N LYS A 488 -24.00 2.98 17.87
CA LYS A 488 -24.80 2.75 16.66
C LYS A 488 -24.76 1.33 16.14
N ALA A 489 -23.73 0.56 16.50
CA ALA A 489 -23.52 -0.78 16.00
C ALA A 489 -23.96 -1.86 17.00
N ILE A 490 -24.39 -2.99 16.47
CA ILE A 490 -24.76 -4.20 17.21
C ILE A 490 -23.67 -5.24 16.90
N ALA A 491 -23.01 -5.76 17.93
CA ALA A 491 -22.03 -6.82 17.77
C ALA A 491 -22.73 -8.14 17.41
N LEU A 492 -22.30 -8.78 16.31
CA LEU A 492 -22.89 -10.05 15.83
C LEU A 492 -22.24 -11.28 16.45
N ASN A 493 -21.01 -11.15 16.93
CA ASN A 493 -20.23 -12.25 17.50
C ASN A 493 -19.83 -12.00 18.97
N ASP A 494 -20.63 -11.20 19.65
CA ASP A 494 -20.54 -11.05 21.10
C ASP A 494 -21.23 -12.24 21.76
N PHE A 495 -20.46 -13.32 21.92
CA PHE A 495 -20.92 -14.53 22.60
C PHE A 495 -20.63 -14.50 24.10
N ASP A 496 -20.46 -13.33 24.71
CA ASP A 496 -20.21 -13.18 26.14
C ASP A 496 -21.46 -13.55 26.99
N VAL A 497 -21.93 -14.79 26.79
CA VAL A 497 -22.89 -15.42 27.69
C VAL A 497 -22.24 -15.79 29.06
N LEU A 498 -20.89 -15.79 29.09
CA LEU A 498 -20.10 -16.07 30.29
C LEU A 498 -18.98 -15.06 30.46
N GLU A 499 -18.89 -14.43 31.62
CA GLU A 499 -17.72 -13.62 31.99
C GLU A 499 -16.45 -14.47 31.88
N LEU A 500 -15.56 -14.13 30.96
CA LEU A 500 -14.27 -14.78 30.81
C LEU A 500 -13.43 -14.54 32.09
N PRO A 501 -12.88 -15.60 32.70
CA PRO A 501 -11.88 -15.44 33.75
C PRO A 501 -10.71 -14.58 33.28
N GLU A 502 -10.14 -13.76 34.18
CA GLU A 502 -9.00 -12.88 33.86
C GLU A 502 -7.82 -13.64 33.21
N ALA A 503 -7.59 -14.90 33.63
CA ALA A 503 -6.56 -15.76 33.06
C ALA A 503 -6.76 -16.09 31.54
N LEU A 504 -7.97 -15.92 31.03
CA LEU A 504 -8.33 -16.15 29.62
C LEU A 504 -8.50 -14.84 28.82
N LYS A 505 -8.31 -13.69 29.47
CA LYS A 505 -8.32 -12.38 28.82
C LYS A 505 -6.92 -11.99 28.33
N ASN A 506 -6.87 -11.25 27.20
CA ASN A 506 -5.68 -10.58 26.72
C ASN A 506 -5.52 -9.20 27.38
N THR A 507 -4.48 -8.46 27.02
CA THR A 507 -4.17 -7.13 27.61
C THR A 507 -5.24 -6.06 27.37
N VAL A 508 -6.19 -6.30 26.48
CA VAL A 508 -7.32 -5.41 26.19
C VAL A 508 -8.66 -5.97 26.69
N GLY A 509 -8.63 -6.95 27.60
CA GLY A 509 -9.81 -7.48 28.26
C GLY A 509 -10.64 -8.47 27.43
N LYS A 510 -10.21 -8.82 26.21
CA LYS A 510 -10.89 -9.76 25.30
C LYS A 510 -10.32 -11.19 25.47
N ALA A 511 -11.01 -12.18 24.91
CA ALA A 511 -10.49 -13.55 24.87
C ALA A 511 -9.06 -13.58 24.29
N ARG A 512 -8.18 -14.42 24.87
CA ARG A 512 -6.77 -14.50 24.44
C ARG A 512 -6.56 -14.83 22.97
N ASP A 513 -7.48 -15.56 22.38
CA ASP A 513 -7.49 -15.93 20.96
C ASP A 513 -8.25 -14.93 20.06
N ALA A 514 -8.87 -13.89 20.64
CA ALA A 514 -9.47 -12.82 19.87
C ALA A 514 -8.40 -12.05 19.10
N ARG A 515 -8.62 -11.84 17.80
CA ARG A 515 -7.75 -11.02 16.98
C ARG A 515 -8.25 -9.57 16.94
N ALA A 516 -7.35 -8.65 16.79
CA ALA A 516 -7.70 -7.28 16.46
C ALA A 516 -8.57 -7.26 15.19
N ASP A 517 -9.63 -6.46 15.22
CA ASP A 517 -10.59 -6.33 14.12
C ASP A 517 -11.31 -7.65 13.72
N SER A 518 -11.48 -8.60 14.68
CA SER A 518 -12.25 -9.82 14.45
C SER A 518 -13.75 -9.64 14.70
N GLU A 519 -14.13 -8.61 15.40
CA GLU A 519 -15.51 -8.30 15.73
C GLU A 519 -16.29 -7.92 14.48
N LEU A 520 -17.48 -8.46 14.38
CA LEU A 520 -18.43 -8.16 13.32
C LEU A 520 -19.57 -7.35 13.92
N TYR A 521 -19.94 -6.30 13.23
CA TYR A 521 -21.00 -5.39 13.61
C TYR A 521 -22.04 -5.28 12.51
N THR A 522 -23.28 -5.00 12.89
CA THR A 522 -24.36 -4.61 12.00
C THR A 522 -25.12 -3.43 12.61
N THR A 523 -26.21 -2.99 12.00
CA THR A 523 -27.12 -1.98 12.55
C THR A 523 -28.52 -2.55 12.70
N GLN A 524 -29.35 -1.91 13.55
CA GLN A 524 -30.74 -2.31 13.71
C GLN A 524 -31.51 -2.21 12.38
N ASP A 525 -31.24 -1.18 11.58
CA ASP A 525 -31.89 -0.98 10.27
C ASP A 525 -31.61 -2.14 9.29
N ILE A 526 -30.40 -2.70 9.32
CA ILE A 526 -30.06 -3.88 8.51
C ILE A 526 -30.85 -5.09 9.00
N LEU A 527 -30.87 -5.35 10.32
CA LEU A 527 -31.63 -6.47 10.90
C LEU A 527 -33.11 -6.36 10.60
N ASP A 528 -33.70 -5.16 10.76
CA ASP A 528 -35.11 -4.91 10.44
C ASP A 528 -35.41 -5.11 8.94
N THR A 529 -34.43 -4.80 8.08
CA THR A 529 -34.56 -5.02 6.63
C THR A 529 -34.46 -6.51 6.28
N GLU A 530 -33.57 -7.24 6.92
CA GLU A 530 -33.45 -8.70 6.76
C GLU A 530 -34.72 -9.40 7.26
N ASP A 531 -35.28 -8.99 8.40
CA ASP A 531 -36.52 -9.53 8.95
C ASP A 531 -37.71 -9.25 8.01
N LYS A 532 -37.80 -8.06 7.43
CA LYS A 532 -38.82 -7.74 6.41
C LYS A 532 -38.67 -8.61 5.17
N ALA A 533 -37.45 -8.81 4.70
CA ALA A 533 -37.17 -9.66 3.54
C ALA A 533 -37.54 -11.14 3.82
N LEU A 534 -37.19 -11.65 5.00
CA LEU A 534 -37.58 -12.99 5.44
C LEU A 534 -39.10 -13.12 5.61
N GLY A 535 -39.76 -12.10 6.17
CA GLY A 535 -41.23 -12.03 6.27
C GLY A 535 -41.89 -12.12 4.90
N ALA A 536 -41.40 -11.34 3.95
CA ALA A 536 -41.95 -11.31 2.59
C ALA A 536 -41.81 -12.66 1.86
N LEU A 537 -40.73 -13.44 2.14
CA LEU A 537 -40.56 -14.79 1.60
C LEU A 537 -41.61 -15.80 2.13
N ASN A 538 -42.18 -15.54 3.31
CA ASN A 538 -43.18 -16.40 3.93
C ASN A 538 -44.61 -15.97 3.62
N GLU A 539 -44.82 -14.83 3.00
CA GLU A 539 -46.16 -14.37 2.56
C GLU A 539 -46.55 -15.07 1.24
N PRO A 540 -47.77 -15.63 1.15
CA PRO A 540 -48.23 -16.20 -0.09
C PRO A 540 -48.34 -15.09 -1.14
N VAL A 541 -47.60 -15.24 -2.24
CA VAL A 541 -47.65 -14.30 -3.38
C VAL A 541 -49.04 -14.34 -4.01
N ALA A 542 -49.82 -13.30 -3.81
CA ALA A 542 -51.21 -13.20 -4.26
C ALA A 542 -51.35 -12.88 -5.77
N ALA A 543 -50.28 -12.45 -6.43
CA ALA A 543 -50.30 -12.15 -7.86
C ALA A 543 -48.88 -12.32 -8.47
N PHE A 544 -48.84 -12.92 -9.65
CA PHE A 544 -47.65 -12.94 -10.47
C PHE A 544 -47.64 -11.75 -11.43
N ALA A 545 -46.53 -11.10 -11.62
CA ALA A 545 -46.39 -10.08 -12.63
C ALA A 545 -46.47 -10.72 -14.03
N PRO A 546 -47.29 -10.17 -14.96
CA PRO A 546 -47.27 -10.65 -16.36
C PRO A 546 -45.87 -10.51 -16.96
N SER A 547 -45.43 -11.50 -17.78
CA SER A 547 -44.11 -11.46 -18.41
C SER A 547 -43.80 -10.12 -19.09
N ALA A 548 -44.81 -9.51 -19.75
CA ALA A 548 -44.64 -8.21 -20.39
C ALA A 548 -44.33 -7.07 -19.40
N ALA A 549 -44.80 -7.15 -18.16
CA ALA A 549 -44.46 -6.16 -17.12
C ALA A 549 -43.05 -6.36 -16.58
N ILE A 550 -42.62 -7.62 -16.49
CA ILE A 550 -41.24 -7.98 -16.11
C ILE A 550 -40.26 -7.50 -17.19
N ASP A 551 -40.57 -7.78 -18.48
CA ASP A 551 -39.75 -7.33 -19.61
C ASP A 551 -39.59 -5.80 -19.61
N LYS A 552 -40.69 -5.08 -19.42
CA LYS A 552 -40.68 -3.63 -19.33
C LYS A 552 -39.83 -3.11 -18.16
N ALA A 553 -39.93 -3.72 -16.98
CA ALA A 553 -39.15 -3.35 -15.82
C ALA A 553 -37.65 -3.62 -16.01
N LEU A 554 -37.28 -4.70 -16.71
CA LEU A 554 -35.91 -5.02 -17.08
C LEU A 554 -35.34 -4.00 -18.07
N ASP A 555 -36.12 -3.60 -19.08
CA ASP A 555 -35.74 -2.58 -20.06
C ASP A 555 -35.58 -1.18 -19.39
N GLU A 556 -36.48 -0.82 -18.49
CA GLU A 556 -36.39 0.41 -17.68
C GLU A 556 -35.15 0.38 -16.79
N HIS A 557 -34.86 -0.75 -16.14
CA HIS A 557 -33.64 -0.91 -15.34
C HIS A 557 -32.38 -0.75 -16.20
N GLU A 558 -32.32 -1.35 -17.39
CA GLU A 558 -31.18 -1.20 -18.31
C GLU A 558 -30.99 0.28 -18.70
N ALA A 559 -32.08 0.98 -18.98
CA ALA A 559 -32.04 2.39 -19.35
C ALA A 559 -31.58 3.32 -18.19
N GLU A 560 -32.00 3.03 -16.96
CA GLU A 560 -31.65 3.82 -15.78
C GLU A 560 -30.26 3.49 -15.22
N ALA A 561 -29.94 2.19 -15.14
CA ALA A 561 -28.69 1.71 -14.54
C ALA A 561 -27.49 1.75 -15.51
N GLY A 562 -27.76 1.83 -16.83
CA GLY A 562 -26.72 1.84 -17.87
C GLY A 562 -26.07 0.46 -18.09
N PHE A 563 -26.64 -0.62 -17.54
CA PHE A 563 -26.16 -1.99 -17.77
C PHE A 563 -27.35 -2.97 -17.75
N ARG A 564 -27.20 -4.07 -18.49
CA ARG A 564 -28.16 -5.17 -18.53
C ARG A 564 -27.83 -6.21 -17.47
N LEU A 565 -28.87 -6.77 -16.84
CA LEU A 565 -28.70 -7.94 -15.97
C LEU A 565 -28.13 -9.12 -16.73
N ASN A 566 -27.26 -9.90 -16.13
CA ASN A 566 -26.81 -11.16 -16.74
C ASN A 566 -27.94 -12.21 -16.72
N ALA A 567 -27.78 -13.26 -17.54
CA ALA A 567 -28.83 -14.27 -17.72
C ALA A 567 -29.29 -14.92 -16.38
N GLY A 568 -28.37 -15.09 -15.42
CA GLY A 568 -28.72 -15.63 -14.09
C GLY A 568 -29.53 -14.66 -13.25
N GLN A 569 -29.18 -13.36 -13.27
CA GLN A 569 -29.91 -12.30 -12.58
C GLN A 569 -31.30 -12.09 -13.22
N GLU A 570 -31.37 -12.10 -14.55
CA GLU A 570 -32.65 -11.98 -15.26
C GLU A 570 -33.55 -13.20 -14.98
N SER A 571 -33.00 -14.42 -14.99
CA SER A 571 -33.74 -15.64 -14.63
C SER A 571 -34.26 -15.59 -13.19
N MET A 572 -33.44 -15.08 -12.27
CA MET A 572 -33.85 -14.92 -10.87
C MET A 572 -34.95 -13.87 -10.71
N ALA A 573 -34.83 -12.72 -11.39
CA ALA A 573 -35.88 -11.69 -11.38
C ALA A 573 -37.21 -12.24 -11.92
N ARG A 574 -37.18 -13.02 -13.03
CA ARG A 574 -38.34 -13.67 -13.62
C ARG A 574 -38.95 -14.77 -12.74
N TYR A 575 -38.15 -15.38 -11.88
CA TYR A 575 -38.61 -16.41 -10.94
C TYR A 575 -39.26 -15.81 -9.69
N LEU A 576 -38.79 -14.65 -9.25
CA LEU A 576 -39.25 -13.98 -8.03
C LEU A 576 -40.48 -13.09 -8.27
N LEU A 577 -40.74 -12.66 -9.49
CA LEU A 577 -41.85 -11.78 -9.90
C LEU A 577 -42.94 -12.54 -10.67
#